data_6db3f692b931b45b8b76ad26671bae79
#
_entry.id   6db3f692b931b45b8b76ad26671bae79
#
_cell.length_a   1.000
_cell.length_b   1.000
_cell.length_c   1.000
_cell.angle_alpha   90.00
_cell.angle_beta   90.00
_cell.angle_gamma   90.00
#
_symmetry.space_group_name_H-M   'P 1'
#
loop_
_entity.id
_entity.type
_entity.pdbx_description
1 polymer ?
#
loop_
_entity_poly.entity_id
_entity_poly.type
_entity_poly.pdbx_seq_one_letter_code
_entity_poly.pdbx_strand_id
1 'polypeptide(L)'
;MENDRLKPVYRAMYDNAYREDPPPRRDLLPRQSFLTTSSLIATRGCHNRCGFCYLATEGLRMPYRVRDVEQVVQEFLADDQPYGVFVDNNLGSKPDYLRRLCRALTPLGKIWSAALTLDVTDDPSLVADMALAGCTGVFIGFESLSDDNLKEARKRSPRTEDYARRVAILHDHGIQVNGSFVLGFDHDRKDVFVRTAQWIEENRLECATFHILTPYPGTPLFRRFEEEGRLLHRDLSLYDTAHVVFRPRQMTEAELAQGYGWLYRRLFSHTSIWQRRPRDWRAAMPYLAMSYLYKRSNRFWHFLIRRRLTSRVWRPLVELTRRRHLKFRRDLATCCQKKRTAIRGRLAVTPGV
;
A
#
# COMPACT_ATOMS: atom_id res chain seq x y z
N MET A 1 -12.86 -0.82 -37.05
CA MET A 1 -11.49 -0.31 -37.33
C MET A 1 -11.51 0.17 -38.77
N GLU A 2 -11.93 1.39 -38.99
CA GLU A 2 -11.88 2.04 -40.29
C GLU A 2 -10.51 2.67 -40.43
N ASN A 3 -9.75 2.22 -41.41
CA ASN A 3 -8.39 2.58 -41.74
C ASN A 3 -7.28 2.01 -40.87
N ASP A 4 -6.42 1.19 -41.46
CA ASP A 4 -5.20 0.55 -40.89
C ASP A 4 -4.10 1.54 -40.42
N ARG A 5 -4.41 2.79 -40.13
CA ARG A 5 -3.45 3.80 -39.67
C ARG A 5 -3.73 4.16 -38.22
N LEU A 6 -2.80 3.85 -37.34
CA LEU A 6 -2.81 4.32 -35.95
C LEU A 6 -2.84 5.86 -35.92
N LYS A 7 -3.75 6.42 -35.09
CA LYS A 7 -3.75 7.86 -34.83
C LYS A 7 -2.58 8.20 -33.90
N PRO A 8 -1.92 9.37 -34.09
CA PRO A 8 -0.87 9.81 -33.15
C PRO A 8 -1.36 9.92 -31.71
N VAL A 9 -2.63 10.25 -31.49
CA VAL A 9 -3.24 10.40 -30.18
C VAL A 9 -4.70 9.93 -30.23
N TYR A 10 -5.05 9.06 -29.30
CA TYR A 10 -6.43 8.68 -29.04
C TYR A 10 -6.92 9.40 -27.80
N ARG A 11 -7.91 10.28 -27.92
CA ARG A 11 -8.55 10.95 -26.79
C ARG A 11 -9.94 10.35 -26.63
N ALA A 12 -10.16 9.67 -25.51
CA ALA A 12 -11.50 9.27 -25.10
C ALA A 12 -12.07 10.31 -24.12
N MET A 13 -13.37 10.53 -24.12
CA MET A 13 -14.03 11.15 -22.98
C MET A 13 -13.89 10.17 -21.83
N TYR A 14 -13.07 10.52 -20.84
CA TYR A 14 -12.74 9.65 -19.75
C TYR A 14 -13.90 9.60 -18.75
N ASP A 15 -14.69 8.57 -18.85
CA ASP A 15 -15.67 8.23 -17.83
C ASP A 15 -15.12 7.05 -17.01
N ASN A 16 -14.67 7.33 -15.79
CA ASN A 16 -14.21 6.30 -14.86
C ASN A 16 -15.33 5.79 -13.95
N ALA A 17 -16.58 6.08 -14.30
CA ALA A 17 -17.73 5.49 -13.60
C ALA A 17 -17.70 3.97 -13.74
N TYR A 18 -17.98 3.29 -12.64
CA TYR A 18 -18.23 1.86 -12.70
C TYR A 18 -19.64 1.66 -13.26
N ARG A 19 -19.70 1.04 -14.40
CA ARG A 19 -20.93 0.51 -14.98
C ARG A 19 -20.97 -0.99 -14.75
N GLU A 20 -21.80 -1.68 -15.46
CA GLU A 20 -21.89 -3.16 -15.43
C GLU A 20 -20.68 -3.81 -16.11
N ASP A 21 -19.47 -3.51 -15.60
CA ASP A 21 -18.25 -4.13 -16.09
C ASP A 21 -18.29 -5.64 -15.76
N PRO A 22 -18.01 -6.52 -16.72
CA PRO A 22 -17.96 -7.96 -16.45
C PRO A 22 -16.82 -8.29 -15.47
N PRO A 23 -16.99 -9.28 -14.60
CA PRO A 23 -15.93 -9.68 -13.69
C PRO A 23 -14.73 -10.23 -14.47
N PRO A 24 -13.50 -10.01 -14.00
CA PRO A 24 -12.29 -10.54 -14.63
C PRO A 24 -12.31 -12.08 -14.69
N ARG A 25 -11.95 -12.65 -15.82
CA ARG A 25 -11.86 -14.11 -16.06
C ARG A 25 -10.62 -14.70 -15.37
N ARG A 26 -10.63 -14.73 -14.03
CA ARG A 26 -9.52 -15.28 -13.20
C ARG A 26 -9.38 -16.79 -13.34
N ASP A 27 -10.40 -17.47 -13.82
CA ASP A 27 -10.39 -18.88 -14.17
C ASP A 27 -9.37 -19.23 -15.27
N LEU A 28 -9.05 -18.26 -16.14
CA LEU A 28 -8.03 -18.39 -17.19
C LEU A 28 -6.60 -18.26 -16.68
N LEU A 29 -6.39 -17.81 -15.45
CA LEU A 29 -5.07 -17.63 -14.88
C LEU A 29 -4.49 -18.95 -14.36
N PRO A 30 -3.19 -19.25 -14.56
CA PRO A 30 -2.53 -20.38 -13.95
C PRO A 30 -2.37 -20.14 -12.44
N ARG A 31 -3.40 -20.43 -11.65
CA ARG A 31 -3.49 -20.15 -10.20
C ARG A 31 -2.23 -20.53 -9.41
N GLN A 32 -1.55 -21.63 -9.83
CA GLN A 32 -0.34 -22.11 -9.18
C GLN A 32 0.86 -21.17 -9.29
N SER A 33 0.83 -20.23 -10.24
CA SER A 33 1.90 -19.24 -10.45
C SER A 33 1.74 -17.97 -9.60
N PHE A 34 0.60 -17.79 -8.93
CA PHE A 34 0.26 -16.59 -8.20
C PHE A 34 0.17 -16.85 -6.68
N LEU A 35 0.46 -15.82 -5.92
CA LEU A 35 0.22 -15.79 -4.48
C LEU A 35 -1.29 -15.78 -4.19
N THR A 36 -2.01 -14.97 -4.94
CA THR A 36 -3.47 -14.93 -5.05
C THR A 36 -3.86 -14.45 -6.44
N THR A 37 -4.98 -14.91 -6.93
CA THR A 37 -5.63 -14.40 -8.14
C THR A 37 -6.67 -13.33 -7.82
N SER A 38 -7.04 -13.17 -6.56
CA SER A 38 -8.01 -12.18 -6.08
C SER A 38 -7.42 -10.78 -6.01
N SER A 39 -7.16 -10.16 -7.18
CA SER A 39 -6.87 -8.73 -7.29
C SER A 39 -8.17 -7.99 -7.53
N LEU A 40 -8.56 -7.12 -6.60
CA LEU A 40 -9.84 -6.43 -6.59
C LEU A 40 -9.63 -4.93 -6.79
N ILE A 41 -10.59 -4.28 -7.42
CA ILE A 41 -10.68 -2.82 -7.50
C ILE A 41 -12.04 -2.43 -6.95
N ALA A 42 -12.06 -1.72 -5.83
CA ALA A 42 -13.28 -1.19 -5.23
C ALA A 42 -13.46 0.30 -5.55
N THR A 43 -12.34 1.01 -5.83
CA THR A 43 -12.35 2.44 -6.10
C THR A 43 -11.35 2.79 -7.21
N ARG A 44 -11.53 3.94 -7.83
CA ARG A 44 -10.57 4.54 -8.77
C ARG A 44 -10.29 5.98 -8.36
N GLY A 45 -9.06 6.44 -8.58
CA GLY A 45 -8.62 7.77 -8.21
C GLY A 45 -8.12 7.86 -6.77
N CYS A 46 -7.75 9.07 -6.37
CA CYS A 46 -7.24 9.38 -5.03
C CYS A 46 -7.65 10.81 -4.67
N HIS A 47 -7.89 11.09 -3.39
CA HIS A 47 -8.15 12.47 -2.93
C HIS A 47 -6.90 13.35 -2.96
N ASN A 48 -5.71 12.73 -2.95
CA ASN A 48 -4.44 13.43 -3.12
C ASN A 48 -4.11 13.66 -4.61
N ARG A 49 -3.41 14.76 -4.88
CA ARG A 49 -2.87 15.11 -6.21
C ARG A 49 -1.39 15.45 -6.08
N CYS A 50 -0.61 14.47 -5.62
CA CYS A 50 0.83 14.60 -5.44
C CYS A 50 1.51 14.95 -6.77
N GLY A 51 2.38 15.97 -6.76
CA GLY A 51 2.98 16.54 -7.97
C GLY A 51 3.84 15.57 -8.81
N PHE A 52 4.28 14.46 -8.22
CA PHE A 52 5.02 13.39 -8.90
C PHE A 52 4.12 12.25 -9.41
N CYS A 53 2.86 12.19 -8.96
CA CYS A 53 1.95 11.08 -9.27
C CYS A 53 1.26 11.27 -10.62
N TYR A 54 1.09 10.18 -11.37
CA TYR A 54 0.39 10.21 -12.66
C TYR A 54 -1.05 10.75 -12.57
N LEU A 55 -1.70 10.64 -11.40
CA LEU A 55 -3.03 11.22 -11.17
C LEU A 55 -3.06 12.75 -11.23
N ALA A 56 -1.90 13.40 -11.15
CA ALA A 56 -1.75 14.85 -11.31
C ALA A 56 -1.38 15.27 -12.75
N THR A 57 -1.29 14.30 -13.68
CA THR A 57 -0.99 14.57 -15.10
C THR A 57 -1.99 15.55 -15.68
N GLU A 58 -1.49 16.53 -16.43
CA GLU A 58 -2.33 17.54 -17.07
C GLU A 58 -3.30 16.91 -18.06
N GLY A 59 -4.55 17.38 -18.04
CA GLY A 59 -5.61 16.82 -18.88
C GLY A 59 -6.19 15.49 -18.37
N LEU A 60 -5.55 14.81 -17.43
CA LEU A 60 -6.11 13.62 -16.83
C LEU A 60 -7.13 14.01 -15.75
N ARG A 61 -8.41 13.77 -16.05
CA ARG A 61 -9.50 13.92 -15.08
C ARG A 61 -9.89 12.54 -14.57
N MET A 62 -9.38 12.17 -13.40
CA MET A 62 -9.74 10.93 -12.72
C MET A 62 -10.35 11.28 -11.34
N PRO A 63 -11.65 11.66 -11.30
CA PRO A 63 -12.33 11.88 -10.04
C PRO A 63 -12.38 10.58 -9.24
N TYR A 64 -12.42 10.71 -7.92
CA TYR A 64 -12.57 9.53 -7.07
C TYR A 64 -13.95 8.91 -7.28
N ARG A 65 -13.97 7.65 -7.70
CA ARG A 65 -15.17 6.84 -7.94
C ARG A 65 -15.15 5.59 -7.09
N VAL A 66 -16.32 5.14 -6.69
CA VAL A 66 -16.50 3.92 -5.91
C VAL A 66 -17.38 2.95 -6.68
N ARG A 67 -17.09 1.66 -6.59
CA ARG A 67 -17.98 0.58 -7.05
C ARG A 67 -19.07 0.33 -6.02
N ASP A 68 -20.13 -0.27 -6.46
CA ASP A 68 -21.12 -0.83 -5.56
C ASP A 68 -20.49 -1.89 -4.65
N VAL A 69 -20.81 -1.82 -3.35
CA VAL A 69 -20.20 -2.70 -2.34
C VAL A 69 -20.57 -4.16 -2.59
N GLU A 70 -21.83 -4.42 -2.97
CA GLU A 70 -22.30 -5.78 -3.23
C GLU A 70 -21.56 -6.41 -4.40
N GLN A 71 -21.33 -5.68 -5.49
CA GLN A 71 -20.55 -6.16 -6.64
C GLN A 71 -19.13 -6.54 -6.24
N VAL A 72 -18.48 -5.75 -5.38
CA VAL A 72 -17.12 -6.05 -4.88
C VAL A 72 -17.13 -7.32 -4.03
N VAL A 73 -18.14 -7.48 -3.18
CA VAL A 73 -18.31 -8.67 -2.32
C VAL A 73 -18.54 -9.91 -3.18
N GLN A 74 -19.43 -9.85 -4.17
CA GLN A 74 -19.69 -10.97 -5.07
C GLN A 74 -18.46 -11.37 -5.87
N GLU A 75 -17.69 -10.39 -6.36
CA GLU A 75 -16.43 -10.66 -7.05
C GLU A 75 -15.42 -11.35 -6.14
N PHE A 76 -15.32 -10.94 -4.87
CA PHE A 76 -14.42 -11.57 -3.92
C PHE A 76 -14.88 -12.98 -3.51
N LEU A 77 -16.21 -13.21 -3.43
CA LEU A 77 -16.78 -14.53 -3.15
C LEU A 77 -16.56 -15.51 -4.30
N ALA A 78 -16.70 -15.04 -5.54
CA ALA A 78 -16.56 -15.87 -6.74
C ALA A 78 -15.15 -16.48 -6.88
N ASP A 79 -14.12 -15.87 -6.30
CA ASP A 79 -12.78 -16.45 -6.20
C ASP A 79 -12.64 -17.22 -4.87
N ASP A 80 -12.32 -18.50 -4.93
CA ASP A 80 -12.15 -19.39 -3.77
C ASP A 80 -10.88 -19.10 -2.93
N GLN A 81 -10.09 -18.09 -3.33
CA GLN A 81 -8.88 -17.71 -2.61
C GLN A 81 -9.20 -17.13 -1.23
N PRO A 82 -8.47 -17.55 -0.17
CA PRO A 82 -8.67 -17.03 1.19
C PRO A 82 -8.10 -15.62 1.39
N TYR A 83 -7.30 -15.13 0.44
CA TYR A 83 -6.61 -13.84 0.48
C TYR A 83 -6.82 -13.06 -0.80
N GLY A 84 -7.19 -11.78 -0.66
CA GLY A 84 -7.32 -10.84 -1.76
C GLY A 84 -6.49 -9.57 -1.55
N VAL A 85 -6.20 -8.89 -2.65
CA VAL A 85 -5.48 -7.62 -2.67
C VAL A 85 -6.35 -6.58 -3.35
N PHE A 86 -6.69 -5.50 -2.64
CA PHE A 86 -7.28 -4.32 -3.24
C PHE A 86 -6.17 -3.46 -3.87
N VAL A 87 -6.18 -3.40 -5.21
CA VAL A 87 -5.17 -2.69 -6.02
C VAL A 87 -5.61 -1.27 -6.38
N ASP A 88 -6.39 -0.67 -5.51
CA ASP A 88 -6.88 0.70 -5.63
C ASP A 88 -5.72 1.71 -5.51
N ASN A 89 -5.88 2.91 -6.08
CA ASN A 89 -4.92 3.99 -5.86
C ASN A 89 -4.87 4.42 -4.38
N ASN A 90 -6.03 4.49 -3.73
CA ASN A 90 -6.21 4.73 -2.31
C ASN A 90 -7.63 4.33 -1.91
N LEU A 91 -7.78 3.16 -1.33
CA LEU A 91 -9.09 2.63 -0.90
C LEU A 91 -9.72 3.49 0.21
N GLY A 92 -8.89 4.21 0.99
CA GLY A 92 -9.30 5.03 2.13
C GLY A 92 -9.81 6.43 1.80
N SER A 93 -9.82 6.87 0.53
CA SER A 93 -10.19 8.25 0.17
C SER A 93 -11.63 8.66 0.56
N LYS A 94 -12.52 7.72 0.81
CA LYS A 94 -13.87 7.94 1.36
C LYS A 94 -14.09 7.02 2.58
N PRO A 95 -13.88 7.49 3.81
CA PRO A 95 -14.00 6.68 5.02
C PRO A 95 -15.35 5.97 5.16
N ASP A 96 -16.46 6.63 4.83
CA ASP A 96 -17.80 6.02 4.90
C ASP A 96 -17.98 4.86 3.93
N TYR A 97 -17.39 4.96 2.74
CA TYR A 97 -17.40 3.86 1.78
C TYR A 97 -16.57 2.68 2.28
N LEU A 98 -15.36 2.95 2.77
CA LEU A 98 -14.48 1.92 3.33
C LEU A 98 -15.16 1.22 4.51
N ARG A 99 -15.84 1.96 5.38
CA ARG A 99 -16.60 1.40 6.50
C ARG A 99 -17.73 0.46 6.03
N ARG A 100 -18.51 0.86 5.03
CA ARG A 100 -19.56 0.01 4.45
C ARG A 100 -18.98 -1.24 3.82
N LEU A 101 -17.88 -1.11 3.07
CA LEU A 101 -17.16 -2.24 2.48
C LEU A 101 -16.64 -3.20 3.57
N CYS A 102 -16.03 -2.70 4.63
CA CYS A 102 -15.57 -3.52 5.76
C CYS A 102 -16.70 -4.31 6.40
N ARG A 103 -17.85 -3.67 6.64
CA ARG A 103 -19.03 -4.36 7.20
C ARG A 103 -19.49 -5.52 6.31
N ALA A 104 -19.52 -5.30 5.01
CA ALA A 104 -19.94 -6.32 4.01
C ALA A 104 -18.90 -7.45 3.87
N LEU A 105 -17.60 -7.16 4.02
CA LEU A 105 -16.52 -8.16 3.97
C LEU A 105 -16.41 -8.99 5.25
N THR A 106 -16.86 -8.46 6.38
CA THR A 106 -16.70 -9.11 7.71
C THR A 106 -17.21 -10.56 7.74
N PRO A 107 -18.40 -10.90 7.20
CA PRO A 107 -18.92 -12.27 7.26
C PRO A 107 -18.16 -13.26 6.38
N LEU A 108 -17.38 -12.80 5.39
CA LEU A 108 -16.72 -13.68 4.41
C LEU A 108 -15.60 -14.53 5.04
N GLY A 109 -15.02 -14.12 6.16
CA GLY A 109 -13.93 -14.82 6.81
C GLY A 109 -12.64 -14.90 5.97
N LYS A 110 -12.55 -14.09 4.91
CA LYS A 110 -11.36 -13.93 4.08
C LYS A 110 -10.44 -12.86 4.66
N ILE A 111 -9.18 -12.89 4.28
CA ILE A 111 -8.21 -11.83 4.62
C ILE A 111 -7.84 -11.04 3.38
N TRP A 112 -7.44 -9.78 3.60
CA TRP A 112 -7.10 -8.88 2.49
C TRP A 112 -6.04 -7.85 2.87
N SER A 113 -5.45 -7.25 1.86
CA SER A 113 -4.59 -6.07 1.98
C SER A 113 -4.99 -5.00 0.96
N ALA A 114 -4.60 -3.75 1.22
CA ALA A 114 -4.93 -2.62 0.35
C ALA A 114 -3.88 -1.53 0.39
N ALA A 115 -3.85 -0.68 -0.66
CA ALA A 115 -3.13 0.58 -0.64
C ALA A 115 -4.00 1.67 -0.02
N LEU A 116 -3.43 2.39 0.95
CA LEU A 116 -4.08 3.42 1.74
C LEU A 116 -3.11 4.59 2.01
N THR A 117 -3.67 5.72 2.40
CA THR A 117 -2.92 6.80 3.03
C THR A 117 -3.04 6.73 4.55
N LEU A 118 -2.07 7.28 5.26
CA LEU A 118 -1.95 7.15 6.72
C LEU A 118 -3.06 7.87 7.49
N ASP A 119 -3.78 8.79 6.85
CA ASP A 119 -4.95 9.49 7.39
C ASP A 119 -6.12 8.56 7.76
N VAL A 120 -6.15 7.33 7.25
CA VAL A 120 -7.11 6.30 7.70
C VAL A 120 -7.06 6.08 9.22
N THR A 121 -5.93 6.37 9.86
CA THR A 121 -5.73 6.26 11.30
C THR A 121 -6.29 7.44 12.11
N ASP A 122 -6.82 8.48 11.45
CA ASP A 122 -7.52 9.59 12.13
C ASP A 122 -8.77 9.09 12.85
N ASP A 123 -9.34 7.99 12.34
CA ASP A 123 -10.47 7.29 12.96
C ASP A 123 -10.06 5.87 13.39
N PRO A 124 -9.63 5.66 14.65
CA PRO A 124 -9.27 4.34 15.16
C PRO A 124 -10.43 3.33 15.09
N SER A 125 -11.68 3.78 15.07
CA SER A 125 -12.83 2.89 14.91
C SER A 125 -12.92 2.32 13.50
N LEU A 126 -12.50 3.09 12.49
CA LEU A 126 -12.40 2.60 11.12
C LEU A 126 -11.29 1.56 10.98
N VAL A 127 -10.14 1.78 11.66
CA VAL A 127 -9.05 0.78 11.69
C VAL A 127 -9.53 -0.52 12.35
N ALA A 128 -10.31 -0.43 13.43
CA ALA A 128 -10.93 -1.59 14.05
C ALA A 128 -11.92 -2.31 13.09
N ASP A 129 -12.74 -1.56 12.36
CA ASP A 129 -13.64 -2.14 11.35
C ASP A 129 -12.85 -2.84 10.22
N MET A 130 -11.73 -2.27 9.77
CA MET A 130 -10.83 -2.91 8.80
C MET A 130 -10.27 -4.23 9.33
N ALA A 131 -9.77 -4.24 10.56
CA ALA A 131 -9.25 -5.44 11.20
C ALA A 131 -10.34 -6.51 11.34
N LEU A 132 -11.54 -6.14 11.78
CA LEU A 132 -12.70 -7.05 11.87
C LEU A 132 -13.09 -7.61 10.50
N ALA A 133 -12.98 -6.81 9.45
CA ALA A 133 -13.27 -7.21 8.08
C ALA A 133 -12.22 -8.12 7.44
N GLY A 134 -11.08 -8.35 8.10
CA GLY A 134 -10.03 -9.23 7.60
C GLY A 134 -8.83 -8.52 7.01
N CYS A 135 -8.67 -7.19 7.19
CA CYS A 135 -7.45 -6.50 6.79
C CYS A 135 -6.27 -7.02 7.61
N THR A 136 -5.26 -7.56 6.93
CA THR A 136 -4.03 -8.07 7.55
C THR A 136 -2.80 -7.27 7.19
N GLY A 137 -2.90 -6.38 6.22
CA GLY A 137 -1.78 -5.56 5.79
C GLY A 137 -2.21 -4.38 4.94
N VAL A 138 -1.44 -3.32 5.02
CA VAL A 138 -1.64 -2.10 4.22
C VAL A 138 -0.34 -1.65 3.57
N PHE A 139 -0.46 -1.14 2.36
CA PHE A 139 0.60 -0.42 1.67
C PHE A 139 0.38 1.08 1.90
N ILE A 140 1.29 1.71 2.61
CA ILE A 140 1.21 3.13 2.97
C ILE A 140 2.28 3.92 2.23
N GLY A 141 1.86 4.89 1.43
CA GLY A 141 2.78 5.88 0.88
C GLY A 141 3.18 6.90 1.96
N PHE A 142 4.31 6.70 2.60
CA PHE A 142 4.92 7.72 3.48
C PHE A 142 5.58 8.81 2.64
N GLU A 143 6.21 8.43 1.56
CA GLU A 143 7.02 9.16 0.60
C GLU A 143 8.27 9.76 1.23
N SER A 144 8.13 10.59 2.29
CA SER A 144 9.25 11.22 2.97
C SER A 144 9.01 11.32 4.48
N LEU A 145 10.09 11.37 5.25
CA LEU A 145 10.10 11.72 6.68
C LEU A 145 10.38 13.21 6.91
N SER A 146 10.16 14.04 5.89
CA SER A 146 10.29 15.49 5.93
C SER A 146 8.99 16.16 5.49
N ASP A 147 8.41 16.98 6.37
CA ASP A 147 7.20 17.74 6.06
C ASP A 147 7.42 18.71 4.88
N ASP A 148 8.64 19.26 4.73
CA ASP A 148 8.97 20.15 3.62
C ASP A 148 8.92 19.43 2.27
N ASN A 149 9.44 18.19 2.20
CA ASN A 149 9.34 17.35 1.00
C ASN A 149 7.88 17.02 0.67
N LEU A 150 7.06 16.69 1.67
CA LEU A 150 5.65 16.38 1.49
C LEU A 150 4.85 17.59 1.01
N LYS A 151 5.15 18.77 1.57
CA LYS A 151 4.56 20.04 1.15
C LYS A 151 4.92 20.37 -0.30
N GLU A 152 6.20 20.26 -0.66
CA GLU A 152 6.68 20.45 -2.03
C GLU A 152 6.00 19.47 -3.00
N ALA A 153 5.89 18.21 -2.61
CA ALA A 153 5.20 17.17 -3.37
C ALA A 153 3.68 17.37 -3.44
N ARG A 154 3.11 18.38 -2.76
CA ARG A 154 1.66 18.61 -2.64
C ARG A 154 0.91 17.40 -2.10
N LYS A 155 1.56 16.62 -1.24
CA LYS A 155 0.93 15.48 -0.59
C LYS A 155 0.26 15.91 0.70
N ARG A 156 -1.05 15.72 0.76
CA ARG A 156 -1.78 15.85 2.03
C ARG A 156 -1.49 14.61 2.87
N SER A 157 -0.78 14.79 3.96
CA SER A 157 -0.38 13.73 4.88
C SER A 157 -0.45 14.27 6.30
N PRO A 158 -0.66 13.42 7.31
CA PRO A 158 -0.37 13.78 8.68
C PRO A 158 1.07 14.28 8.83
N ARG A 159 1.35 15.03 9.90
CA ARG A 159 2.72 15.47 10.20
C ARG A 159 3.64 14.26 10.40
N THR A 160 4.88 14.39 9.96
CA THR A 160 5.83 13.28 10.02
C THR A 160 6.14 12.84 11.46
N GLU A 161 6.05 13.74 12.43
CA GLU A 161 6.18 13.45 13.87
C GLU A 161 5.11 12.47 14.39
N ASP A 162 3.92 12.43 13.75
CA ASP A 162 2.83 11.52 14.12
C ASP A 162 2.95 10.12 13.50
N TYR A 163 3.83 9.93 12.54
CA TYR A 163 3.89 8.67 11.77
C TYR A 163 4.10 7.45 12.65
N ALA A 164 4.99 7.51 13.64
CA ALA A 164 5.26 6.40 14.55
C ALA A 164 4.01 5.99 15.35
N ARG A 165 3.29 6.97 15.89
CA ARG A 165 2.03 6.74 16.63
C ARG A 165 0.97 6.11 15.74
N ARG A 166 0.86 6.56 14.50
CA ARG A 166 -0.11 6.05 13.52
C ARG A 166 0.20 4.63 13.06
N VAL A 167 1.47 4.31 12.89
CA VAL A 167 1.91 2.92 12.64
C VAL A 167 1.57 2.02 13.82
N ALA A 168 1.78 2.50 15.06
CA ALA A 168 1.40 1.75 16.25
C ALA A 168 -0.10 1.44 16.30
N ILE A 169 -0.98 2.37 15.91
CA ILE A 169 -2.43 2.12 15.81
C ILE A 169 -2.73 0.95 14.84
N LEU A 170 -2.07 0.88 13.69
CA LEU A 170 -2.24 -0.23 12.75
C LEU A 170 -1.75 -1.56 13.34
N HIS A 171 -0.58 -1.56 13.96
CA HIS A 171 0.00 -2.73 14.60
C HIS A 171 -0.86 -3.25 15.78
N ASP A 172 -1.42 -2.36 16.60
CA ASP A 172 -2.32 -2.70 17.71
C ASP A 172 -3.60 -3.40 17.22
N HIS A 173 -3.99 -3.13 15.97
CA HIS A 173 -5.10 -3.80 15.30
C HIS A 173 -4.67 -5.02 14.47
N GLY A 174 -3.41 -5.46 14.59
CA GLY A 174 -2.87 -6.65 13.90
C GLY A 174 -2.68 -6.45 12.39
N ILE A 175 -2.65 -5.20 11.92
CA ILE A 175 -2.47 -4.83 10.52
C ILE A 175 -0.99 -4.53 10.29
N GLN A 176 -0.37 -5.29 9.38
CA GLN A 176 1.03 -5.10 8.97
C GLN A 176 1.18 -3.91 8.03
N VAL A 177 2.31 -3.23 8.10
CA VAL A 177 2.60 -2.05 7.29
C VAL A 177 3.73 -2.31 6.30
N ASN A 178 3.43 -2.14 5.01
CA ASN A 178 4.42 -1.99 3.95
C ASN A 178 4.53 -0.51 3.62
N GLY A 179 5.62 0.13 4.04
CA GLY A 179 5.87 1.55 3.79
C GLY A 179 6.50 1.79 2.41
N SER A 180 5.98 2.77 1.67
CA SER A 180 6.61 3.28 0.44
C SER A 180 7.31 4.60 0.73
N PHE A 181 8.57 4.70 0.32
CA PHE A 181 9.42 5.88 0.48
C PHE A 181 10.01 6.30 -0.86
N VAL A 182 9.97 7.58 -1.14
CA VAL A 182 10.55 8.21 -2.32
C VAL A 182 11.78 9.00 -1.90
N LEU A 183 12.86 8.88 -2.64
CA LEU A 183 14.17 9.45 -2.35
C LEU A 183 14.59 10.40 -3.45
N GLY A 184 15.30 11.48 -3.09
CA GLY A 184 15.80 12.46 -4.04
C GLY A 184 14.90 13.70 -4.17
N PHE A 185 14.04 13.98 -3.19
CA PHE A 185 13.37 15.27 -3.05
C PHE A 185 14.40 16.40 -2.83
N ASP A 186 13.97 17.62 -3.06
CA ASP A 186 14.87 18.79 -3.03
C ASP A 186 15.44 19.10 -1.63
N HIS A 187 14.79 18.63 -0.55
CA HIS A 187 15.28 18.76 0.83
C HIS A 187 16.00 17.50 1.33
N ASP A 188 16.17 16.46 0.51
CA ASP A 188 16.89 15.26 0.90
C ASP A 188 18.40 15.49 0.85
N ARG A 189 19.05 15.31 1.99
CA ARG A 189 20.52 15.26 2.12
C ARG A 189 20.99 13.81 2.20
N LYS A 190 22.30 13.59 2.16
CA LYS A 190 22.91 12.24 2.21
C LYS A 190 22.52 11.41 3.43
N ASP A 191 22.13 12.04 4.52
CA ASP A 191 21.67 11.37 5.75
C ASP A 191 20.25 10.76 5.63
N VAL A 192 19.48 11.12 4.58
CA VAL A 192 18.11 10.61 4.36
C VAL A 192 18.05 9.09 4.36
N PHE A 193 19.06 8.42 3.79
CA PHE A 193 19.10 6.96 3.71
C PHE A 193 19.20 6.33 5.10
N VAL A 194 20.11 6.83 5.91
CA VAL A 194 20.33 6.31 7.28
C VAL A 194 19.12 6.59 8.16
N ARG A 195 18.60 7.81 8.12
CA ARG A 195 17.39 8.21 8.87
C ARG A 195 16.17 7.37 8.50
N THR A 196 15.97 7.13 7.20
CA THR A 196 14.85 6.31 6.73
C THR A 196 14.99 4.85 7.20
N ALA A 197 16.21 4.27 7.10
CA ALA A 197 16.45 2.91 7.58
C ALA A 197 16.20 2.79 9.09
N GLN A 198 16.75 3.71 9.88
CA GLN A 198 16.56 3.75 11.33
C GLN A 198 15.10 3.86 11.71
N TRP A 199 14.36 4.80 11.10
CA TRP A 199 12.95 4.99 11.38
C TRP A 199 12.12 3.73 11.07
N ILE A 200 12.40 3.04 9.95
CA ILE A 200 11.76 1.78 9.58
C ILE A 200 12.05 0.68 10.61
N GLU A 201 13.29 0.59 11.07
CA GLU A 201 13.73 -0.41 12.05
C GLU A 201 13.12 -0.15 13.43
N GLU A 202 13.12 1.10 13.91
CA GLU A 202 12.54 1.52 15.18
C GLU A 202 11.03 1.29 15.24
N ASN A 203 10.32 1.62 14.15
CA ASN A 203 8.88 1.44 14.05
C ASN A 203 8.46 0.04 13.55
N ARG A 204 9.43 -0.86 13.34
CA ARG A 204 9.21 -2.28 12.99
C ARG A 204 8.30 -2.49 11.78
N LEU A 205 8.42 -1.65 10.75
CA LEU A 205 7.67 -1.89 9.53
C LEU A 205 8.03 -3.26 8.95
N GLU A 206 7.05 -4.09 8.70
CA GLU A 206 7.28 -5.45 8.20
C GLU A 206 7.92 -5.44 6.81
N CYS A 207 7.55 -4.46 5.99
CA CYS A 207 8.16 -4.26 4.69
C CYS A 207 8.32 -2.77 4.39
N ALA A 208 9.29 -2.45 3.55
CA ALA A 208 9.35 -1.15 2.90
C ALA A 208 9.83 -1.31 1.45
N THR A 209 9.36 -0.41 0.61
CA THR A 209 9.79 -0.26 -0.78
C THR A 209 10.34 1.15 -0.95
N PHE A 210 11.40 1.26 -1.74
CA PHE A 210 12.05 2.52 -2.03
C PHE A 210 11.93 2.84 -3.50
N HIS A 211 11.73 4.10 -3.79
CA HIS A 211 11.61 4.62 -5.14
C HIS A 211 12.50 5.85 -5.28
N ILE A 212 13.22 5.96 -6.38
CA ILE A 212 13.87 7.21 -6.77
C ILE A 212 12.78 8.11 -7.35
N LEU A 213 12.75 9.37 -6.90
CA LEU A 213 11.80 10.36 -7.41
C LEU A 213 11.90 10.41 -8.94
N THR A 214 10.81 10.08 -9.61
CA THR A 214 10.80 9.98 -11.07
C THR A 214 9.82 10.99 -11.65
N PRO A 215 10.30 11.96 -12.42
CA PRO A 215 9.47 12.96 -13.08
C PRO A 215 8.77 12.36 -14.29
N TYR A 216 7.60 11.76 -14.11
CA TYR A 216 6.83 11.18 -15.21
C TYR A 216 6.31 12.26 -16.15
N PRO A 217 6.42 12.08 -17.48
CA PRO A 217 5.91 13.05 -18.47
C PRO A 217 4.46 13.46 -18.19
N GLY A 218 4.19 14.76 -18.34
CA GLY A 218 2.88 15.35 -18.10
C GLY A 218 2.55 15.65 -16.62
N THR A 219 3.39 15.25 -15.66
CA THR A 219 3.22 15.61 -14.25
C THR A 219 3.76 17.01 -13.95
N PRO A 220 3.27 17.68 -12.87
CA PRO A 220 3.83 18.95 -12.43
C PRO A 220 5.33 18.86 -12.11
N LEU A 221 5.80 17.73 -11.57
CA LEU A 221 7.20 17.50 -11.29
C LEU A 221 8.05 17.48 -12.56
N PHE A 222 7.57 16.79 -13.61
CA PHE A 222 8.28 16.74 -14.89
C PHE A 222 8.47 18.13 -15.48
N ARG A 223 7.40 18.95 -15.54
CA ARG A 223 7.48 20.32 -16.06
C ARG A 223 8.48 21.15 -15.29
N ARG A 224 8.40 21.11 -13.96
CA ARG A 224 9.34 21.84 -13.11
C ARG A 224 10.80 21.44 -13.38
N PHE A 225 11.10 20.13 -13.47
CA PHE A 225 12.46 19.67 -13.72
C PHE A 225 12.93 19.95 -15.15
N GLU A 226 12.02 19.99 -16.11
CA GLU A 226 12.31 20.41 -17.49
C GLU A 226 12.65 21.91 -17.55
N GLU A 227 11.84 22.77 -16.92
CA GLU A 227 12.05 24.22 -16.82
C GLU A 227 13.35 24.56 -16.05
N GLU A 228 13.68 23.80 -14.99
CA GLU A 228 14.90 23.93 -14.22
C GLU A 228 16.15 23.32 -14.93
N GLY A 229 16.00 22.68 -16.08
CA GLY A 229 17.09 22.01 -16.80
C GLY A 229 17.70 20.83 -16.05
N ARG A 230 16.91 20.16 -15.22
CA ARG A 230 17.38 19.08 -14.33
C ARG A 230 17.17 17.67 -14.90
N LEU A 231 16.46 17.50 -16.00
CA LEU A 231 16.32 16.19 -16.65
C LEU A 231 17.65 15.78 -17.28
N LEU A 232 18.13 14.57 -16.97
CA LEU A 232 19.39 14.05 -17.52
C LEU A 232 19.21 13.53 -18.96
N HIS A 233 18.07 12.92 -19.23
CA HIS A 233 17.70 12.37 -20.55
C HIS A 233 16.19 12.14 -20.62
N ARG A 234 15.73 11.76 -21.84
CA ARG A 234 14.30 11.47 -22.10
C ARG A 234 14.06 10.01 -22.50
N ASP A 235 14.98 9.13 -22.15
CA ASP A 235 14.79 7.69 -22.33
C ASP A 235 13.79 7.17 -21.27
N LEU A 236 12.55 6.96 -21.70
CA LEU A 236 11.45 6.54 -20.81
C LEU A 236 11.63 5.13 -20.27
N SER A 237 12.52 4.30 -20.85
CA SER A 237 12.82 2.98 -20.33
C SER A 237 13.50 3.01 -18.97
N LEU A 238 14.11 4.14 -18.61
CA LEU A 238 14.79 4.38 -17.32
C LEU A 238 13.91 5.12 -16.30
N TYR A 239 12.66 5.49 -16.66
CA TYR A 239 11.72 6.15 -15.75
C TYR A 239 10.95 5.12 -14.90
N ASP A 240 11.67 4.22 -14.26
CA ASP A 240 11.15 3.02 -13.59
C ASP A 240 11.21 3.09 -12.05
N THR A 241 11.52 4.27 -11.51
CA THR A 241 11.73 4.53 -10.06
C THR A 241 12.96 3.85 -9.44
N ALA A 242 13.79 3.20 -10.25
CA ALA A 242 15.03 2.57 -9.81
C ALA A 242 16.29 3.26 -10.40
N HIS A 243 16.12 4.03 -11.46
CA HIS A 243 17.19 4.80 -12.10
C HIS A 243 17.08 6.28 -11.77
N VAL A 244 18.23 6.94 -11.66
CA VAL A 244 18.31 8.40 -11.47
C VAL A 244 18.23 9.05 -12.84
N VAL A 245 17.15 9.76 -13.11
CA VAL A 245 16.86 10.41 -14.41
C VAL A 245 16.87 11.94 -14.33
N PHE A 246 17.28 12.48 -13.19
CA PHE A 246 17.33 13.93 -12.91
C PHE A 246 18.49 14.27 -12.00
N ARG A 247 18.85 15.57 -11.93
CA ARG A 247 19.85 16.10 -11.01
C ARG A 247 19.23 16.45 -9.67
N PRO A 248 19.57 15.72 -8.56
CA PRO A 248 19.14 16.08 -7.21
C PRO A 248 19.77 17.44 -6.77
N ARG A 249 19.13 18.12 -5.81
CA ARG A 249 19.67 19.42 -5.32
C ARG A 249 20.76 19.29 -4.27
N GLN A 250 20.66 18.29 -3.39
CA GLN A 250 21.49 18.22 -2.18
C GLN A 250 22.47 17.03 -2.18
N MET A 251 22.55 16.31 -3.28
CA MET A 251 23.48 15.19 -3.50
C MET A 251 23.72 15.00 -4.99
N THR A 252 24.71 14.22 -5.36
CA THR A 252 24.96 13.82 -6.74
C THR A 252 24.05 12.66 -7.16
N GLU A 253 23.92 12.45 -8.47
CA GLU A 253 23.19 11.32 -9.04
C GLU A 253 23.75 9.97 -8.54
N ALA A 254 25.09 9.88 -8.46
CA ALA A 254 25.79 8.69 -7.99
C ALA A 254 25.49 8.41 -6.50
N GLU A 255 25.44 9.44 -5.66
CA GLU A 255 25.11 9.30 -4.24
C GLU A 255 23.68 8.87 -4.02
N LEU A 256 22.73 9.40 -4.82
CA LEU A 256 21.33 8.95 -4.78
C LEU A 256 21.20 7.47 -5.17
N ALA A 257 21.83 7.05 -6.27
CA ALA A 257 21.81 5.67 -6.72
C ALA A 257 22.47 4.70 -5.72
N GLN A 258 23.62 5.09 -5.13
CA GLN A 258 24.32 4.30 -4.13
C GLN A 258 23.51 4.19 -2.83
N GLY A 259 22.92 5.29 -2.37
CA GLY A 259 22.07 5.33 -1.18
C GLY A 259 20.81 4.49 -1.34
N TYR A 260 20.16 4.54 -2.50
CA TYR A 260 19.03 3.67 -2.85
C TYR A 260 19.43 2.18 -2.75
N GLY A 261 20.53 1.79 -3.37
CA GLY A 261 21.04 0.42 -3.30
C GLY A 261 21.46 0.01 -1.88
N TRP A 262 22.03 0.95 -1.09
CA TRP A 262 22.40 0.72 0.31
C TRP A 262 21.15 0.45 1.17
N LEU A 263 20.06 1.22 1.01
CA LEU A 263 18.80 1.03 1.75
C LEU A 263 18.24 -0.38 1.56
N TYR A 264 18.19 -0.88 0.33
CA TYR A 264 17.74 -2.25 0.08
C TYR A 264 18.64 -3.28 0.75
N ARG A 265 19.98 -3.13 0.65
CA ARG A 265 20.92 -4.04 1.32
C ARG A 265 20.77 -4.00 2.84
N ARG A 266 20.61 -2.80 3.41
CA ARG A 266 20.43 -2.62 4.86
C ARG A 266 19.13 -3.25 5.34
N LEU A 267 18.02 -2.92 4.71
CA LEU A 267 16.69 -3.34 5.15
C LEU A 267 16.50 -4.86 5.06
N PHE A 268 17.09 -5.50 4.04
CA PHE A 268 17.02 -6.95 3.88
C PHE A 268 18.27 -7.67 4.39
N SER A 269 19.09 -7.03 5.23
CA SER A 269 20.11 -7.70 6.03
C SER A 269 19.48 -8.60 7.10
N HIS A 270 20.19 -9.63 7.53
CA HIS A 270 19.72 -10.52 8.60
C HIS A 270 19.38 -9.76 9.88
N THR A 271 20.23 -8.80 10.27
CA THR A 271 20.05 -7.98 11.47
C THR A 271 18.75 -7.18 11.39
N SER A 272 18.53 -6.45 10.29
CA SER A 272 17.34 -5.62 10.13
C SER A 272 16.05 -6.45 10.05
N ILE A 273 16.06 -7.58 9.32
CA ILE A 273 14.93 -8.51 9.26
C ILE A 273 14.58 -9.01 10.67
N TRP A 274 15.59 -9.42 11.44
CA TRP A 274 15.39 -9.95 12.78
C TRP A 274 14.90 -8.90 13.77
N GLN A 275 15.42 -7.68 13.70
CA GLN A 275 15.02 -6.55 14.53
C GLN A 275 13.55 -6.16 14.32
N ARG A 276 13.08 -6.16 13.08
CA ARG A 276 11.73 -5.76 12.69
C ARG A 276 10.69 -6.87 12.83
N ARG A 277 11.09 -8.11 13.19
CA ARG A 277 10.15 -9.21 13.29
C ARG A 277 9.02 -8.90 14.29
N PRO A 278 7.77 -9.27 13.98
CA PRO A 278 6.68 -9.19 14.94
C PRO A 278 6.99 -9.93 16.24
N ARG A 279 6.51 -9.43 17.36
CA ARG A 279 6.71 -10.07 18.68
C ARG A 279 5.98 -11.41 18.81
N ASP A 280 4.76 -11.49 18.25
CA ASP A 280 4.02 -12.75 18.20
C ASP A 280 4.66 -13.68 17.17
N TRP A 281 5.13 -14.84 17.62
CA TRP A 281 5.81 -15.82 16.76
C TRP A 281 4.95 -16.30 15.58
N ARG A 282 3.61 -16.31 15.75
CA ARG A 282 2.66 -16.68 14.70
C ARG A 282 2.60 -15.63 13.57
N ALA A 283 2.89 -14.38 13.87
CA ALA A 283 3.09 -13.33 12.89
C ALA A 283 4.52 -13.33 12.35
N ALA A 284 5.49 -13.65 13.21
CA ALA A 284 6.89 -13.68 12.82
C ALA A 284 7.17 -14.75 11.76
N MET A 285 6.52 -15.91 11.80
CA MET A 285 6.74 -16.99 10.82
C MET A 285 6.41 -16.58 9.37
N PRO A 286 5.20 -16.08 9.05
CA PRO A 286 4.92 -15.56 7.70
C PRO A 286 5.82 -14.39 7.32
N TYR A 287 6.12 -13.49 8.25
CA TYR A 287 7.03 -12.37 8.02
C TYR A 287 8.43 -12.84 7.64
N LEU A 288 9.03 -13.78 8.41
CA LEU A 288 10.36 -14.32 8.13
C LEU A 288 10.37 -15.06 6.79
N ALA A 289 9.34 -15.88 6.52
CA ALA A 289 9.21 -16.56 5.25
C ALA A 289 9.16 -15.57 4.08
N MET A 290 8.36 -14.51 4.16
CA MET A 290 8.31 -13.46 3.14
C MET A 290 9.65 -12.74 2.99
N SER A 291 10.31 -12.40 4.11
CA SER A 291 11.57 -11.67 4.08
C SER A 291 12.71 -12.50 3.47
N TYR A 292 12.81 -13.77 3.81
CA TYR A 292 13.91 -14.64 3.33
C TYR A 292 13.63 -15.29 1.98
N LEU A 293 12.42 -15.77 1.74
CA LEU A 293 12.10 -16.49 0.51
C LEU A 293 11.75 -15.56 -0.65
N TYR A 294 11.09 -14.44 -0.37
CA TYR A 294 10.65 -13.52 -1.41
C TYR A 294 11.60 -12.33 -1.58
N LYS A 295 11.83 -11.56 -0.52
CA LYS A 295 12.57 -10.29 -0.64
C LYS A 295 14.09 -10.48 -0.75
N ARG A 296 14.64 -11.53 -0.16
CA ARG A 296 16.09 -11.78 -0.16
C ARG A 296 16.54 -12.75 -1.26
N SER A 297 15.68 -13.62 -1.76
CA SER A 297 16.05 -14.68 -2.71
C SER A 297 15.25 -14.60 -4.01
N ASN A 298 15.55 -13.60 -4.86
CA ASN A 298 14.93 -13.46 -6.19
C ASN A 298 15.10 -14.71 -7.07
N ARG A 299 16.24 -15.40 -6.99
CA ARG A 299 16.51 -16.62 -7.79
C ARG A 299 15.58 -17.76 -7.41
N PHE A 300 15.35 -17.96 -6.11
CA PHE A 300 14.42 -18.97 -5.61
C PHE A 300 12.98 -18.66 -5.99
N TRP A 301 12.60 -17.37 -5.87
CA TRP A 301 11.27 -16.92 -6.27
C TRP A 301 11.02 -17.12 -7.76
N HIS A 302 12.00 -16.81 -8.61
CA HIS A 302 11.94 -17.03 -10.04
C HIS A 302 11.76 -18.54 -10.39
N PHE A 303 12.45 -19.40 -9.66
CA PHE A 303 12.29 -20.84 -9.79
C PHE A 303 10.86 -21.29 -9.44
N LEU A 304 10.29 -20.80 -8.32
CA LEU A 304 8.94 -21.15 -7.91
C LEU A 304 7.88 -20.71 -8.94
N ILE A 305 8.03 -19.51 -9.50
CA ILE A 305 7.12 -19.01 -10.54
C ILE A 305 7.21 -19.89 -11.80
N ARG A 306 8.41 -20.13 -12.29
CA ARG A 306 8.63 -20.97 -13.50
C ARG A 306 8.09 -22.39 -13.35
N ARG A 307 8.21 -22.97 -12.16
CA ARG A 307 7.72 -24.32 -11.85
C ARG A 307 6.25 -24.35 -11.40
N ARG A 308 5.57 -23.22 -11.38
CA ARG A 308 4.17 -23.10 -10.91
C ARG A 308 3.97 -23.63 -9.49
N LEU A 309 4.94 -23.40 -8.61
CA LEU A 309 4.94 -23.88 -7.23
C LEU A 309 4.57 -22.79 -6.22
N THR A 310 4.38 -21.55 -6.68
CA THR A 310 4.17 -20.38 -5.82
C THR A 310 3.00 -20.58 -4.85
N SER A 311 1.83 -20.95 -5.34
CA SER A 311 0.65 -21.14 -4.48
C SER A 311 0.83 -22.29 -3.49
N ARG A 312 1.51 -23.38 -3.89
CA ARG A 312 1.77 -24.54 -3.00
C ARG A 312 2.64 -24.16 -1.80
N VAL A 313 3.67 -23.34 -2.03
CA VAL A 313 4.58 -22.86 -0.97
C VAL A 313 3.90 -21.85 -0.07
N TRP A 314 3.07 -20.95 -0.64
CA TRP A 314 2.46 -19.87 0.14
C TRP A 314 1.12 -20.20 0.79
N ARG A 315 0.36 -21.12 0.23
CA ARG A 315 -0.97 -21.50 0.76
C ARG A 315 -0.95 -21.87 2.25
N PRO A 316 -0.01 -22.66 2.77
CA PRO A 316 0.07 -22.93 4.21
C PRO A 316 0.31 -21.68 5.04
N LEU A 317 1.15 -20.74 4.56
CA LEU A 317 1.44 -19.49 5.28
C LEU A 317 0.24 -18.52 5.24
N VAL A 318 -0.45 -18.44 4.11
CA VAL A 318 -1.69 -17.66 3.98
C VAL A 318 -2.77 -18.22 4.92
N GLU A 319 -2.94 -19.54 4.97
CA GLU A 319 -3.92 -20.15 5.87
C GLU A 319 -3.54 -20.00 7.35
N LEU A 320 -2.26 -20.08 7.69
CA LEU A 320 -1.77 -19.76 9.04
C LEU A 320 -2.11 -18.31 9.42
N THR A 321 -1.83 -17.35 8.53
CA THR A 321 -2.14 -15.94 8.73
C THR A 321 -3.64 -15.74 8.89
N ARG A 322 -4.45 -16.38 8.05
CA ARG A 322 -5.90 -16.32 8.12
C ARG A 322 -6.44 -16.85 9.45
N ARG A 323 -6.04 -18.04 9.89
CA ARG A 323 -6.46 -18.64 11.18
C ARG A 323 -6.08 -17.78 12.36
N ARG A 324 -4.85 -17.24 12.36
CA ARG A 324 -4.39 -16.30 13.39
C ARG A 324 -5.27 -15.06 13.40
N HIS A 325 -5.53 -14.47 12.23
CA HIS A 325 -6.33 -13.26 12.14
C HIS A 325 -7.79 -13.49 12.54
N LEU A 326 -8.38 -14.63 12.19
CA LEU A 326 -9.72 -14.99 12.65
C LEU A 326 -9.82 -15.14 14.19
N LYS A 327 -8.74 -15.62 14.84
CA LYS A 327 -8.66 -15.61 16.31
C LYS A 327 -8.57 -14.19 16.84
N PHE A 328 -7.66 -13.38 16.32
CA PHE A 328 -7.49 -11.98 16.70
C PHE A 328 -8.78 -11.18 16.55
N ARG A 329 -9.52 -11.37 15.45
CA ARG A 329 -10.83 -10.75 15.23
C ARG A 329 -11.83 -11.08 16.33
N ARG A 330 -11.90 -12.32 16.76
CA ARG A 330 -12.79 -12.75 17.87
C ARG A 330 -12.42 -12.04 19.15
N ASP A 331 -11.14 -11.99 19.47
CA ASP A 331 -10.63 -11.33 20.68
C ASP A 331 -10.92 -9.81 20.62
N LEU A 332 -10.72 -9.18 19.47
CA LEU A 332 -11.02 -7.76 19.24
C LEU A 332 -12.51 -7.47 19.38
N ALA A 333 -13.37 -8.28 18.76
CA ALA A 333 -14.84 -8.11 18.83
C ALA A 333 -15.31 -8.22 20.29
N THR A 334 -14.80 -9.18 21.05
CA THR A 334 -15.12 -9.35 22.48
C THR A 334 -14.67 -8.14 23.30
N CYS A 335 -13.48 -7.61 23.04
CA CYS A 335 -12.97 -6.40 23.69
C CYS A 335 -13.83 -5.17 23.39
N CYS A 336 -14.19 -4.97 22.12
CA CYS A 336 -15.06 -3.87 21.70
C CYS A 336 -16.45 -3.97 22.34
N GLN A 337 -17.01 -5.17 22.43
CA GLN A 337 -18.32 -5.39 23.07
C GLN A 337 -18.28 -5.09 24.56
N LYS A 338 -17.24 -5.54 25.28
CA LYS A 338 -17.04 -5.22 26.71
C LYS A 338 -16.93 -3.71 26.95
N LYS A 339 -16.18 -2.99 26.11
CA LYS A 339 -16.07 -1.51 26.20
C LYS A 339 -17.42 -0.83 25.97
N ARG A 340 -18.19 -1.26 24.97
CA ARG A 340 -19.55 -0.72 24.69
C ARG A 340 -20.51 -0.96 25.87
N THR A 341 -20.48 -2.14 26.48
CA THR A 341 -21.31 -2.48 27.64
C THR A 341 -20.90 -1.63 28.86
N ALA A 342 -19.60 -1.47 29.11
CA ALA A 342 -19.10 -0.63 30.21
C ALA A 342 -19.48 0.85 30.06
N ILE A 343 -19.46 1.39 28.82
CA ILE A 343 -19.91 2.77 28.55
C ILE A 343 -21.41 2.91 28.75
N ARG A 344 -22.21 1.95 28.25
CA ARG A 344 -23.68 1.96 28.49
C ARG A 344 -24.02 1.84 29.97
N GLY A 345 -23.32 1.00 30.73
CA GLY A 345 -23.49 0.88 32.18
C GLY A 345 -23.19 2.18 32.94
N ARG A 346 -22.16 2.93 32.53
CA ARG A 346 -21.83 4.24 33.13
C ARG A 346 -22.87 5.32 32.81
N LEU A 347 -23.44 5.31 31.61
CA LEU A 347 -24.49 6.25 31.19
C LEU A 347 -25.86 5.94 31.87
N ALA A 348 -26.08 4.69 32.27
CA ALA A 348 -27.29 4.27 32.98
C ALA A 348 -27.26 4.54 34.51
N VAL A 349 -26.09 4.90 35.08
CA VAL A 349 -25.87 5.12 36.49
C VAL A 349 -25.81 6.61 36.89
N THR A 350 -26.09 7.55 35.97
CA THR A 350 -26.31 8.95 36.32
C THR A 350 -27.79 9.14 36.65
N PRO A 351 -28.18 9.11 37.99
CA PRO A 351 -29.52 9.54 38.37
C PRO A 351 -29.58 11.05 38.15
N GLY A 352 -30.68 11.50 37.53
CA GLY A 352 -30.96 12.94 37.42
C GLY A 352 -30.88 13.59 38.79
N VAL A 353 -30.16 14.71 38.83
CA VAL A 353 -30.32 15.78 39.81
C VAL A 353 -30.99 16.94 39.14
#